data_5898e34785ebbc1afe12dd87c47e8ae8
#
_entry.id   5898e34785ebbc1afe12dd87c47e8ae8
#
_cell.length_a   1.000
_cell.length_b   1.000
_cell.length_c   1.000
_cell.angle_alpha   90.00
_cell.angle_beta   90.00
_cell.angle_gamma   90.00
#
_symmetry.space_group_name_H-M   'P 1'
#
loop_
_entity.id
_entity.type
_entity.pdbx_description
1 polymer ?
#
loop_
_entity_poly.entity_id
_entity_poly.type
_entity_poly.pdbx_seq_one_letter_code
_entity_poly.pdbx_strand_id
1 'polypeptide(L)'
;MNEKMDMRISGSSTMPGGEYDRVSISGSGTVQGDLRCQSLSCSGSARVQGDVDCAGEVRSSGSSKVTGSITCESLSCSGAVKCEGSILSRGRIHSSGAMKVSGSLEGGEVDVSGGLEAADIRCQELRCSGAMNVSGGVEAEAVCISGMAGIPGLLNAETVEIAADRGIRIGSIGGGSIRIYQPQQKSLLGLFRSSCSCAQAGDIEGDDVDLEYTQADVVRGRRVRIGEGCSIGRVEYSESLDAWDGTVGEAVQTGE
;
A
#
# COMPACT_ATOMS: atom_id res chain seq x y z
N MET A 1 -32.28 -26.66 -2.97
CA MET A 1 -31.14 -25.85 -2.55
C MET A 1 -30.30 -26.72 -1.65
N ASN A 2 -29.07 -27.08 -2.05
CA ASN A 2 -28.14 -27.74 -1.13
C ASN A 2 -27.71 -26.73 -0.08
N GLU A 3 -28.06 -26.97 1.18
CA GLU A 3 -27.50 -26.19 2.30
C GLU A 3 -26.00 -26.45 2.32
N LYS A 4 -25.21 -25.39 2.12
CA LYS A 4 -23.75 -25.44 2.25
C LYS A 4 -23.43 -25.61 3.74
N MET A 5 -22.52 -26.51 4.07
CA MET A 5 -22.14 -26.79 5.45
C MET A 5 -21.14 -25.78 6.01
N ASP A 6 -21.22 -25.51 7.30
CA ASP A 6 -20.18 -24.78 8.03
C ASP A 6 -18.95 -25.67 8.27
N MET A 7 -17.74 -25.09 8.08
CA MET A 7 -16.49 -25.71 8.49
C MET A 7 -15.98 -25.03 9.77
N ARG A 8 -15.72 -25.80 10.83
CA ARG A 8 -15.14 -25.29 12.08
C ARG A 8 -13.97 -26.15 12.52
N ILE A 9 -12.81 -25.50 12.74
CA ILE A 9 -11.60 -26.13 13.23
C ILE A 9 -11.20 -25.44 14.55
N SER A 10 -11.35 -26.14 15.67
CA SER A 10 -10.96 -25.62 17.01
C SER A 10 -9.69 -26.27 17.56
N GLY A 11 -9.32 -27.46 17.08
CA GLY A 11 -8.09 -28.17 17.41
C GLY A 11 -7.12 -28.18 16.24
N SER A 12 -6.32 -29.25 16.12
CA SER A 12 -5.47 -29.49 14.93
C SER A 12 -6.16 -30.45 13.99
N SER A 13 -6.46 -30.00 12.77
CA SER A 13 -7.17 -30.80 11.78
C SER A 13 -6.79 -30.45 10.36
N THR A 14 -6.85 -31.45 9.50
CA THR A 14 -6.76 -31.29 8.04
C THR A 14 -8.11 -31.59 7.43
N MET A 15 -8.61 -30.69 6.61
CA MET A 15 -9.89 -30.79 5.94
C MET A 15 -9.69 -30.69 4.44
N PRO A 16 -10.52 -31.35 3.63
CA PRO A 16 -10.49 -31.18 2.18
C PRO A 16 -10.95 -29.77 1.82
N GLY A 17 -10.49 -29.27 0.68
CA GLY A 17 -11.07 -28.11 0.02
C GLY A 17 -12.50 -28.39 -0.40
N GLY A 18 -13.20 -27.39 -0.89
CA GLY A 18 -14.58 -27.51 -1.32
C GLY A 18 -15.41 -26.27 -1.08
N GLU A 19 -16.73 -26.44 -1.11
CA GLU A 19 -17.69 -25.36 -0.92
C GLU A 19 -18.33 -25.43 0.48
N TYR A 20 -18.22 -24.32 1.19
CA TYR A 20 -18.74 -24.17 2.56
C TYR A 20 -19.55 -22.86 2.66
N ASP A 21 -20.40 -22.74 3.68
CA ASP A 21 -21.06 -21.47 4.00
C ASP A 21 -20.09 -20.60 4.82
N ARG A 22 -19.80 -21.02 6.03
CA ARG A 22 -18.85 -20.33 6.92
C ARG A 22 -17.66 -21.22 7.23
N VAL A 23 -16.47 -20.60 7.17
CA VAL A 23 -15.24 -21.27 7.56
C VAL A 23 -14.65 -20.54 8.76
N SER A 24 -14.48 -21.24 9.86
CA SER A 24 -13.93 -20.71 11.10
C SER A 24 -12.78 -21.59 11.61
N ILE A 25 -11.58 -21.01 11.71
CA ILE A 25 -10.38 -21.69 12.16
C ILE A 25 -9.85 -20.96 13.41
N SER A 26 -10.05 -21.55 14.57
CA SER A 26 -9.53 -21.03 15.85
C SER A 26 -8.32 -21.81 16.37
N GLY A 27 -8.11 -23.04 15.91
CA GLY A 27 -6.95 -23.87 16.19
C GLY A 27 -5.91 -23.85 15.08
N SER A 28 -5.33 -25.02 14.76
CA SER A 28 -4.40 -25.20 13.65
C SER A 28 -5.11 -25.99 12.54
N GLY A 29 -5.47 -25.31 11.46
CA GLY A 29 -6.21 -25.90 10.35
C GLY A 29 -5.38 -25.94 9.08
N THR A 30 -5.44 -27.07 8.35
CA THR A 30 -4.97 -27.17 6.98
C THR A 30 -6.15 -27.53 6.08
N VAL A 31 -6.35 -26.74 5.04
CA VAL A 31 -7.32 -27.02 3.97
C VAL A 31 -6.55 -27.49 2.75
N GLN A 32 -6.85 -28.70 2.27
CA GLN A 32 -6.21 -29.30 1.10
C GLN A 32 -7.04 -29.06 -0.17
N GLY A 33 -6.57 -28.16 -1.02
CA GLY A 33 -7.23 -27.72 -2.24
C GLY A 33 -7.93 -26.38 -2.08
N ASP A 34 -8.70 -26.01 -3.11
CA ASP A 34 -9.37 -24.73 -3.19
C ASP A 34 -10.52 -24.61 -2.19
N LEU A 35 -10.73 -23.44 -1.66
CA LEU A 35 -11.75 -23.12 -0.68
C LEU A 35 -12.71 -22.08 -1.23
N ARG A 36 -14.00 -22.46 -1.35
CA ARG A 36 -15.08 -21.52 -1.67
C ARG A 36 -15.99 -21.35 -0.47
N CYS A 37 -16.26 -20.11 -0.06
CA CYS A 37 -17.10 -19.85 1.11
C CYS A 37 -17.84 -18.52 1.03
N GLN A 38 -18.82 -18.32 1.93
CA GLN A 38 -19.45 -17.01 2.12
C GLN A 38 -18.64 -16.13 3.07
N SER A 39 -17.99 -16.74 4.05
CA SER A 39 -17.11 -16.02 4.97
C SER A 39 -15.98 -16.90 5.50
N LEU A 40 -14.81 -16.32 5.70
CA LEU A 40 -13.63 -16.97 6.27
C LEU A 40 -13.12 -16.18 7.46
N SER A 41 -13.03 -16.84 8.62
CA SER A 41 -12.48 -16.26 9.83
C SER A 41 -11.37 -17.15 10.40
N CYS A 42 -10.18 -16.57 10.54
CA CYS A 42 -9.02 -17.23 11.15
C CYS A 42 -8.53 -16.46 12.37
N SER A 43 -8.65 -17.04 13.55
CA SER A 43 -8.04 -16.51 14.78
C SER A 43 -6.86 -17.36 15.27
N GLY A 44 -6.69 -18.56 14.75
CA GLY A 44 -5.58 -19.46 15.01
C GLY A 44 -4.54 -19.46 13.90
N SER A 45 -4.08 -20.65 13.50
CA SER A 45 -3.15 -20.87 12.40
C SER A 45 -3.85 -21.58 11.26
N ALA A 46 -3.96 -20.95 10.10
CA ALA A 46 -4.60 -21.51 8.92
C ALA A 46 -3.59 -21.69 7.77
N ARG A 47 -3.71 -22.81 7.08
CA ARG A 47 -3.01 -23.05 5.81
C ARG A 47 -4.00 -23.54 4.77
N VAL A 48 -4.15 -22.82 3.68
CA VAL A 48 -4.93 -23.24 2.52
C VAL A 48 -3.96 -23.59 1.39
N GLN A 49 -4.05 -24.83 0.90
CA GLN A 49 -3.20 -25.35 -0.17
C GLN A 49 -3.92 -25.25 -1.53
N GLY A 50 -4.32 -24.06 -1.90
CA GLY A 50 -5.07 -23.75 -3.10
C GLY A 50 -5.53 -22.31 -3.06
N ASP A 51 -6.52 -21.98 -3.91
CA ASP A 51 -7.14 -20.66 -3.98
C ASP A 51 -8.24 -20.51 -2.92
N VAL A 52 -8.48 -19.27 -2.51
CA VAL A 52 -9.60 -18.89 -1.64
C VAL A 52 -10.55 -17.97 -2.42
N ASP A 53 -11.77 -18.45 -2.65
CA ASP A 53 -12.86 -17.68 -3.24
C ASP A 53 -13.92 -17.45 -2.16
N CYS A 54 -13.93 -16.27 -1.57
CA CYS A 54 -14.84 -15.89 -0.50
C CYS A 54 -15.83 -14.83 -1.02
N ALA A 55 -17.10 -15.18 -1.09
CA ALA A 55 -18.12 -14.25 -1.59
C ALA A 55 -18.32 -13.03 -0.65
N GLY A 56 -17.92 -13.12 0.61
CA GLY A 56 -18.00 -12.06 1.60
C GLY A 56 -16.63 -11.71 2.18
N GLU A 57 -16.58 -11.59 3.49
CA GLU A 57 -15.39 -11.10 4.19
C GLU A 57 -14.42 -12.22 4.59
N VAL A 58 -13.13 -11.93 4.40
CA VAL A 58 -12.00 -12.69 4.95
C VAL A 58 -11.40 -11.94 6.13
N ARG A 59 -11.47 -12.54 7.32
CA ARG A 59 -10.85 -12.01 8.54
C ARG A 59 -9.71 -12.88 9.01
N SER A 60 -8.56 -12.29 9.26
CA SER A 60 -7.40 -12.97 9.84
C SER A 60 -6.83 -12.18 11.01
N SER A 61 -7.04 -12.67 12.23
CA SER A 61 -6.37 -12.16 13.45
C SER A 61 -5.23 -13.06 13.92
N GLY A 62 -5.15 -14.27 13.40
CA GLY A 62 -4.06 -15.22 13.64
C GLY A 62 -3.02 -15.21 12.52
N SER A 63 -2.48 -16.37 12.20
CA SER A 63 -1.53 -16.56 11.11
C SER A 63 -2.17 -17.36 9.98
N SER A 64 -2.27 -16.77 8.81
CA SER A 64 -2.88 -17.39 7.63
C SER A 64 -1.87 -17.49 6.49
N LYS A 65 -1.77 -18.67 5.89
CA LYS A 65 -0.98 -18.91 4.68
C LYS A 65 -1.87 -19.49 3.59
N VAL A 66 -1.92 -18.84 2.43
CA VAL A 66 -2.60 -19.32 1.22
C VAL A 66 -1.55 -19.52 0.14
N THR A 67 -1.52 -20.72 -0.48
CA THR A 67 -0.53 -21.00 -1.55
C THR A 67 -1.02 -20.54 -2.93
N GLY A 68 -2.31 -20.34 -3.10
CA GLY A 68 -2.93 -19.74 -4.27
C GLY A 68 -3.24 -18.26 -4.06
N SER A 69 -4.27 -17.81 -4.75
CA SER A 69 -4.80 -16.44 -4.70
C SER A 69 -5.99 -16.33 -3.75
N ILE A 70 -6.30 -15.11 -3.34
CA ILE A 70 -7.49 -14.80 -2.52
C ILE A 70 -8.38 -13.86 -3.31
N THR A 71 -9.61 -14.26 -3.54
CA THR A 71 -10.67 -13.38 -4.06
C THR A 71 -11.73 -13.22 -2.99
N CYS A 72 -12.12 -11.98 -2.66
CA CYS A 72 -13.10 -11.70 -1.60
C CYS A 72 -13.85 -10.38 -1.84
N GLU A 73 -14.90 -10.15 -1.05
CA GLU A 73 -15.57 -8.84 -1.01
C GLU A 73 -14.76 -7.85 -0.18
N SER A 74 -14.24 -8.27 0.97
CA SER A 74 -13.37 -7.47 1.82
C SER A 74 -12.38 -8.34 2.59
N LEU A 75 -11.22 -7.77 2.91
CA LEU A 75 -10.16 -8.42 3.68
C LEU A 75 -9.76 -7.59 4.88
N SER A 76 -9.80 -8.19 6.07
CA SER A 76 -9.33 -7.58 7.31
C SER A 76 -8.24 -8.44 7.95
N CYS A 77 -7.04 -7.87 8.11
CA CYS A 77 -5.89 -8.53 8.68
C CYS A 77 -5.35 -7.76 9.89
N SER A 78 -5.44 -8.34 11.08
CA SER A 78 -4.74 -7.83 12.27
C SER A 78 -3.60 -8.73 12.73
N GLY A 79 -3.53 -9.97 12.23
CA GLY A 79 -2.45 -10.91 12.43
C GLY A 79 -1.44 -10.92 11.28
N ALA A 80 -1.05 -12.12 10.83
CA ALA A 80 -0.16 -12.31 9.70
C ALA A 80 -0.87 -13.04 8.55
N VAL A 81 -0.84 -12.47 7.36
CA VAL A 81 -1.34 -13.11 6.13
C VAL A 81 -0.22 -13.24 5.14
N LYS A 82 0.02 -14.45 4.66
CA LYS A 82 0.93 -14.74 3.54
C LYS A 82 0.14 -15.36 2.40
N CYS A 83 0.08 -14.67 1.28
CA CYS A 83 -0.51 -15.14 0.02
C CYS A 83 0.62 -15.33 -1.00
N GLU A 84 0.75 -16.55 -1.57
CA GLU A 84 1.77 -16.83 -2.59
C GLU A 84 1.28 -16.45 -4.00
N GLY A 85 -0.02 -16.29 -4.20
CA GLY A 85 -0.64 -15.69 -5.37
C GLY A 85 -0.95 -14.21 -5.19
N SER A 86 -2.03 -13.75 -5.83
CA SER A 86 -2.56 -12.39 -5.75
C SER A 86 -3.73 -12.29 -4.79
N ILE A 87 -4.04 -11.08 -4.35
CA ILE A 87 -5.24 -10.78 -3.58
C ILE A 87 -6.11 -9.81 -4.39
N LEU A 88 -7.34 -10.22 -4.65
CA LEU A 88 -8.37 -9.40 -5.27
C LEU A 88 -9.53 -9.20 -4.31
N SER A 89 -9.75 -7.97 -3.88
CA SER A 89 -10.92 -7.57 -3.09
C SER A 89 -11.79 -6.61 -3.90
N ARG A 90 -13.11 -6.82 -3.92
CA ARG A 90 -14.01 -5.87 -4.57
C ARG A 90 -14.19 -4.57 -3.79
N GLY A 91 -13.98 -4.63 -2.49
CA GLY A 91 -14.11 -3.49 -1.59
C GLY A 91 -12.81 -3.20 -0.84
N ARG A 92 -12.90 -3.14 0.48
CA ARG A 92 -11.79 -2.70 1.33
C ARG A 92 -10.83 -3.83 1.69
N ILE A 93 -9.54 -3.49 1.68
CA ILE A 93 -8.45 -4.26 2.27
C ILE A 93 -7.90 -3.44 3.44
N HIS A 94 -8.02 -3.96 4.67
CA HIS A 94 -7.45 -3.33 5.85
C HIS A 94 -6.40 -4.23 6.50
N SER A 95 -5.20 -3.71 6.72
CA SER A 95 -4.12 -4.45 7.38
C SER A 95 -3.47 -3.61 8.48
N SER A 96 -3.69 -4.02 9.73
CA SER A 96 -2.94 -3.52 10.88
C SER A 96 -1.84 -4.49 11.34
N GLY A 97 -1.82 -5.71 10.83
CA GLY A 97 -0.78 -6.71 11.05
C GLY A 97 0.25 -6.75 9.92
N ALA A 98 0.78 -7.94 9.65
CA ALA A 98 1.73 -8.17 8.56
C ALA A 98 1.04 -8.86 7.38
N MET A 99 1.10 -8.28 6.21
CA MET A 99 0.56 -8.84 4.98
C MET A 99 1.67 -8.99 3.94
N LYS A 100 1.85 -10.20 3.44
CA LYS A 100 2.79 -10.50 2.36
C LYS A 100 2.06 -11.16 1.21
N VAL A 101 2.10 -10.51 0.06
CA VAL A 101 1.49 -10.96 -1.19
C VAL A 101 2.59 -11.10 -2.23
N SER A 102 2.77 -12.30 -2.79
CA SER A 102 3.81 -12.49 -3.80
C SER A 102 3.40 -11.98 -5.18
N GLY A 103 2.10 -11.90 -5.44
CA GLY A 103 1.50 -11.32 -6.63
C GLY A 103 0.98 -9.89 -6.42
N SER A 104 -0.02 -9.50 -7.22
CA SER A 104 -0.68 -8.21 -7.11
C SER A 104 -1.66 -8.13 -5.94
N LEU A 105 -1.83 -6.92 -5.41
CA LEU A 105 -2.88 -6.56 -4.46
C LEU A 105 -3.85 -5.61 -5.15
N GLU A 106 -5.08 -6.05 -5.34
CA GLU A 106 -6.11 -5.27 -6.02
C GLU A 106 -7.32 -5.07 -5.11
N GLY A 107 -7.82 -3.83 -5.04
CA GLY A 107 -8.96 -3.50 -4.18
C GLY A 107 -9.58 -2.14 -4.46
N GLY A 108 -10.71 -1.83 -3.83
CA GLY A 108 -11.26 -0.48 -3.84
C GLY A 108 -10.44 0.44 -2.94
N GLU A 109 -10.47 0.19 -1.66
CA GLU A 109 -9.69 0.93 -0.63
C GLU A 109 -8.66 0.00 0.01
N VAL A 110 -7.39 0.42 0.03
CA VAL A 110 -6.29 -0.30 0.69
C VAL A 110 -5.74 0.56 1.82
N ASP A 111 -5.96 0.11 3.06
CA ASP A 111 -5.55 0.80 4.28
C ASP A 111 -4.54 -0.06 5.06
N VAL A 112 -3.31 0.44 5.19
CA VAL A 112 -2.19 -0.27 5.80
C VAL A 112 -1.63 0.55 6.95
N SER A 113 -1.82 0.05 8.17
CA SER A 113 -1.17 0.61 9.36
C SER A 113 -0.07 -0.31 9.92
N GLY A 114 -0.02 -1.55 9.48
CA GLY A 114 1.04 -2.52 9.77
C GLY A 114 2.11 -2.60 8.68
N GLY A 115 2.54 -3.83 8.36
CA GLY A 115 3.48 -4.12 7.28
C GLY A 115 2.79 -4.68 6.04
N LEU A 116 3.15 -4.19 4.86
CA LEU A 116 2.70 -4.71 3.57
C LEU A 116 3.88 -4.97 2.65
N GLU A 117 3.95 -6.19 2.10
CA GLU A 117 4.80 -6.52 0.97
C GLU A 117 3.90 -7.01 -0.18
N ALA A 118 4.05 -6.44 -1.38
CA ALA A 118 3.34 -6.85 -2.59
C ALA A 118 4.21 -6.72 -3.83
N ALA A 119 3.85 -7.41 -4.93
CA ALA A 119 4.50 -7.18 -6.22
C ALA A 119 4.03 -5.84 -6.81
N ASP A 120 2.72 -5.70 -6.98
CA ASP A 120 2.08 -4.48 -7.48
C ASP A 120 0.83 -4.17 -6.65
N ILE A 121 0.42 -2.91 -6.63
CA ILE A 121 -0.83 -2.49 -5.99
C ILE A 121 -1.69 -1.72 -7.02
N ARG A 122 -2.97 -2.10 -7.13
CA ARG A 122 -3.98 -1.37 -7.89
C ARG A 122 -5.21 -1.14 -7.02
N CYS A 123 -5.61 0.10 -6.84
CA CYS A 123 -6.77 0.42 -6.02
C CYS A 123 -7.35 1.80 -6.40
N GLN A 124 -8.49 2.16 -5.84
CA GLN A 124 -9.00 3.52 -5.94
C GLN A 124 -8.29 4.40 -4.90
N GLU A 125 -8.19 3.95 -3.67
CA GLU A 125 -7.56 4.71 -2.61
C GLU A 125 -6.54 3.85 -1.84
N LEU A 126 -5.31 4.38 -1.71
CA LEU A 126 -4.24 3.79 -0.91
C LEU A 126 -3.88 4.69 0.27
N ARG A 127 -4.04 4.18 1.48
CA ARG A 127 -3.54 4.82 2.71
C ARG A 127 -2.50 3.93 3.37
N CYS A 128 -1.32 4.47 3.62
CA CYS A 128 -0.26 3.78 4.31
C CYS A 128 0.33 4.64 5.45
N SER A 129 0.09 4.23 6.68
CA SER A 129 0.73 4.82 7.87
C SER A 129 1.79 3.90 8.51
N GLY A 130 1.86 2.65 8.06
CA GLY A 130 2.84 1.65 8.48
C GLY A 130 4.07 1.58 7.58
N ALA A 131 4.49 0.36 7.27
CA ALA A 131 5.60 0.09 6.36
C ALA A 131 5.11 -0.65 5.11
N MET A 132 5.41 -0.11 3.93
CA MET A 132 5.01 -0.70 2.66
C MET A 132 6.23 -0.90 1.76
N ASN A 133 6.35 -2.11 1.21
CA ASN A 133 7.33 -2.44 0.19
C ASN A 133 6.62 -3.06 -1.01
N VAL A 134 6.68 -2.39 -2.14
CA VAL A 134 6.12 -2.86 -3.41
C VAL A 134 7.30 -3.07 -4.37
N SER A 135 7.45 -4.25 -4.94
CA SER A 135 8.60 -4.54 -5.81
C SER A 135 8.43 -4.02 -7.24
N GLY A 136 7.21 -3.81 -7.69
CA GLY A 136 6.84 -3.18 -8.96
C GLY A 136 6.33 -1.76 -8.79
N GLY A 137 5.06 -1.51 -9.15
CA GLY A 137 4.42 -0.20 -9.12
C GLY A 137 3.14 -0.11 -8.31
N VAL A 138 2.67 1.11 -8.15
CA VAL A 138 1.40 1.45 -7.51
C VAL A 138 0.58 2.29 -8.47
N GLU A 139 -0.66 1.87 -8.71
CA GLU A 139 -1.65 2.59 -9.53
C GLU A 139 -2.91 2.82 -8.70
N ALA A 140 -3.32 4.08 -8.53
CA ALA A 140 -4.48 4.45 -7.75
C ALA A 140 -5.14 5.74 -8.26
N GLU A 141 -6.30 6.11 -7.72
CA GLU A 141 -6.87 7.46 -7.91
C GLU A 141 -6.30 8.41 -6.85
N ALA A 142 -6.17 7.94 -5.60
CA ALA A 142 -5.61 8.71 -4.51
C ALA A 142 -4.63 7.90 -3.67
N VAL A 143 -3.48 8.49 -3.33
CA VAL A 143 -2.44 7.89 -2.50
C VAL A 143 -2.10 8.82 -1.35
N CYS A 144 -2.15 8.31 -0.12
CA CYS A 144 -1.71 9.00 1.09
C CYS A 144 -0.70 8.14 1.86
N ILE A 145 0.55 8.59 1.96
CA ILE A 145 1.62 7.87 2.64
C ILE A 145 2.15 8.73 3.79
N SER A 146 2.03 8.24 5.01
CA SER A 146 2.60 8.86 6.21
C SER A 146 3.57 7.95 6.97
N GLY A 147 3.81 6.75 6.47
CA GLY A 147 4.75 5.77 7.00
C GLY A 147 6.01 5.62 6.15
N MET A 148 6.62 4.43 6.20
CA MET A 148 7.73 4.06 5.32
C MET A 148 7.22 3.49 4.00
N ALA A 149 7.82 3.87 2.88
CA ALA A 149 7.48 3.29 1.59
C ALA A 149 8.72 3.04 0.74
N GLY A 150 8.82 1.82 0.20
CA GLY A 150 9.77 1.43 -0.82
C GLY A 150 9.02 0.98 -2.08
N ILE A 151 9.10 1.77 -3.14
CA ILE A 151 8.45 1.52 -4.44
C ILE A 151 9.49 1.80 -5.52
N PRO A 152 10.32 0.82 -5.94
CA PRO A 152 11.35 1.06 -6.95
C PRO A 152 10.77 1.37 -8.34
N GLY A 153 9.52 1.02 -8.59
CA GLY A 153 8.79 1.34 -9.82
C GLY A 153 8.08 2.69 -9.80
N LEU A 154 7.03 2.78 -10.61
CA LEU A 154 6.18 3.96 -10.73
C LEU A 154 5.08 3.94 -9.67
N LEU A 155 4.91 5.07 -8.97
CA LEU A 155 3.70 5.40 -8.24
C LEU A 155 2.90 6.38 -9.10
N ASN A 156 1.73 5.97 -9.56
CA ASN A 156 0.87 6.78 -10.40
C ASN A 156 -0.51 6.95 -9.78
N ALA A 157 -0.93 8.19 -9.55
CA ALA A 157 -2.27 8.48 -9.03
C ALA A 157 -2.69 9.91 -9.36
N GLU A 158 -4.00 10.17 -9.48
CA GLU A 158 -4.50 11.54 -9.69
C GLU A 158 -4.08 12.47 -8.55
N THR A 159 -4.14 11.98 -7.30
CA THR A 159 -3.70 12.73 -6.13
C THR A 159 -2.69 11.92 -5.33
N VAL A 160 -1.52 12.53 -5.07
CA VAL A 160 -0.45 11.93 -4.26
C VAL A 160 -0.11 12.85 -3.09
N GLU A 161 -0.32 12.38 -1.87
CA GLU A 161 0.11 13.05 -0.64
C GLU A 161 1.12 12.18 0.12
N ILE A 162 2.32 12.70 0.35
CA ILE A 162 3.38 11.99 1.05
C ILE A 162 3.92 12.86 2.19
N ALA A 163 3.86 12.33 3.41
CA ALA A 163 4.54 12.93 4.55
C ALA A 163 6.00 12.45 4.59
N ALA A 164 6.95 13.33 4.34
CA ALA A 164 8.39 13.05 4.30
C ALA A 164 8.98 12.86 5.72
N ASP A 165 8.43 11.92 6.50
CA ASP A 165 8.88 11.67 7.88
C ASP A 165 9.88 10.53 7.97
N ARG A 166 9.73 9.43 7.21
CA ARG A 166 10.54 8.22 7.38
C ARG A 166 10.72 7.42 6.11
N GLY A 167 11.96 7.34 5.61
CA GLY A 167 12.37 6.29 4.69
C GLY A 167 11.48 6.10 3.45
N ILE A 168 11.10 7.17 2.79
CA ILE A 168 10.37 7.14 1.54
C ILE A 168 11.36 7.01 0.40
N ARG A 169 11.25 5.96 -0.41
CA ARG A 169 12.02 5.75 -1.64
C ARG A 169 11.12 5.28 -2.75
N ILE A 170 10.98 6.10 -3.78
CA ILE A 170 10.09 5.82 -4.91
C ILE A 170 10.91 6.03 -6.20
N GLY A 171 10.79 5.09 -7.15
CA GLY A 171 11.49 5.21 -8.44
C GLY A 171 11.03 6.41 -9.22
N SER A 172 9.73 6.49 -9.51
CA SER A 172 9.12 7.63 -10.18
C SER A 172 7.73 7.90 -9.62
N ILE A 173 7.30 9.15 -9.63
CA ILE A 173 5.97 9.57 -9.20
C ILE A 173 5.29 10.29 -10.35
N GLY A 174 4.10 9.83 -10.75
CA GLY A 174 3.24 10.48 -11.74
C GLY A 174 1.87 10.83 -11.17
N GLY A 175 1.30 11.95 -11.58
CA GLY A 175 -0.05 12.29 -11.14
C GLY A 175 -0.54 13.69 -11.54
N GLY A 176 -1.79 13.98 -11.25
CA GLY A 176 -2.36 15.32 -11.42
C GLY A 176 -1.86 16.30 -10.35
N SER A 177 -2.04 15.94 -9.09
CA SER A 177 -1.61 16.75 -7.95
C SER A 177 -0.68 15.96 -7.04
N ILE A 178 0.56 16.43 -6.88
CA ILE A 178 1.59 15.77 -6.07
C ILE A 178 2.02 16.72 -4.98
N ARG A 179 1.86 16.29 -3.74
CA ARG A 179 2.30 17.01 -2.56
C ARG A 179 3.18 16.15 -1.67
N ILE A 180 4.41 16.58 -1.45
CA ILE A 180 5.33 15.97 -0.48
C ILE A 180 5.66 17.05 0.56
N TYR A 181 5.35 16.77 1.82
CA TYR A 181 5.46 17.77 2.89
C TYR A 181 6.04 17.16 4.17
N GLN A 182 6.62 18.02 5.01
CA GLN A 182 7.04 17.59 6.33
C GLN A 182 5.87 17.75 7.33
N PRO A 183 5.43 16.68 8.01
CA PRO A 183 4.42 16.80 9.05
C PRO A 183 4.97 17.64 10.21
N GLN A 184 4.26 18.70 10.59
CA GLN A 184 4.62 19.52 11.72
C GLN A 184 4.55 18.72 13.03
N GLN A 185 5.68 18.24 13.50
CA GLN A 185 5.77 17.65 14.84
C GLN A 185 5.69 18.80 15.87
N LYS A 186 4.55 18.91 16.55
CA LYS A 186 4.45 19.73 17.76
C LYS A 186 5.25 19.06 18.86
N SER A 187 6.56 19.28 18.88
CA SER A 187 7.40 18.87 20.01
C SER A 187 7.08 19.75 21.22
N LEU A 188 6.46 19.17 22.23
CA LEU A 188 6.21 19.80 23.55
C LEU A 188 7.49 20.08 24.35
N LEU A 189 8.63 19.58 23.91
CA LEU A 189 9.93 19.73 24.54
C LEU A 189 10.99 19.87 23.45
N GLY A 190 11.28 21.04 22.97
CA GLY A 190 12.21 21.40 21.88
C GLY A 190 13.65 20.83 21.89
N LEU A 191 13.85 19.58 22.33
CA LEU A 191 15.17 18.96 22.57
C LEU A 191 15.56 17.86 21.57
N PHE A 192 14.69 17.42 20.68
CA PHE A 192 15.04 16.45 19.65
C PHE A 192 14.73 17.00 18.26
N ARG A 193 15.73 17.59 17.61
CA ARG A 193 15.77 17.68 16.16
C ARG A 193 15.89 16.25 15.65
N SER A 194 14.79 15.63 15.25
CA SER A 194 14.82 14.42 14.45
C SER A 194 15.66 14.74 13.20
N SER A 195 16.59 13.87 12.86
CA SER A 195 17.30 13.95 11.59
C SER A 195 16.25 14.06 10.49
N CYS A 196 16.28 15.17 9.75
CA CYS A 196 15.36 15.41 8.66
C CYS A 196 15.51 14.27 7.66
N SER A 197 14.49 13.44 7.53
CA SER A 197 14.41 12.39 6.52
C SER A 197 13.79 13.01 5.27
N CYS A 198 14.55 13.09 4.19
CA CYS A 198 14.03 13.50 2.90
C CYS A 198 13.36 12.31 2.19
N ALA A 199 12.26 12.56 1.51
CA ALA A 199 11.72 11.63 0.52
C ALA A 199 12.69 11.56 -0.66
N GLN A 200 12.94 10.36 -1.18
CA GLN A 200 13.79 10.15 -2.34
C GLN A 200 12.92 9.66 -3.50
N ALA A 201 12.98 10.36 -4.61
CA ALA A 201 12.37 9.97 -5.87
C ALA A 201 13.37 10.17 -7.02
N GLY A 202 13.24 9.41 -8.10
CA GLY A 202 13.94 9.70 -9.35
C GLY A 202 13.24 10.85 -10.09
N ASP A 203 12.24 10.52 -10.92
CA ASP A 203 11.44 11.48 -11.66
C ASP A 203 10.10 11.75 -10.95
N ILE A 204 9.68 13.01 -10.92
CA ILE A 204 8.37 13.44 -10.45
C ILE A 204 7.69 14.21 -11.57
N GLU A 205 6.51 13.80 -12.01
CA GLU A 205 5.77 14.44 -13.09
C GLU A 205 4.29 14.62 -12.72
N GLY A 206 3.81 15.86 -12.79
CA GLY A 206 2.42 16.18 -12.46
C GLY A 206 2.00 17.57 -12.92
N ASP A 207 0.69 17.86 -12.90
CA ASP A 207 0.21 19.20 -13.21
C ASP A 207 0.58 20.20 -12.10
N ASP A 208 0.24 19.87 -10.87
CA ASP A 208 0.54 20.64 -9.67
C ASP A 208 1.52 19.87 -8.78
N VAL A 209 2.73 20.36 -8.64
CA VAL A 209 3.78 19.71 -7.85
C VAL A 209 4.25 20.63 -6.73
N ASP A 210 4.04 20.22 -5.47
CA ASP A 210 4.41 20.95 -4.26
C ASP A 210 5.33 20.08 -3.39
N LEU A 211 6.60 20.42 -3.29
CA LEU A 211 7.62 19.59 -2.66
C LEU A 211 8.31 20.31 -1.51
N GLU A 212 8.36 19.62 -0.38
CA GLU A 212 9.23 19.94 0.76
C GLU A 212 10.05 18.70 1.13
N TYR A 213 11.25 18.85 1.64
CA TYR A 213 12.13 17.77 2.12
C TYR A 213 12.22 16.60 1.14
N THR A 214 12.42 16.92 -0.13
CA THR A 214 12.44 15.96 -1.24
C THR A 214 13.75 16.03 -1.99
N GLN A 215 14.30 14.88 -2.29
CA GLN A 215 15.42 14.71 -3.22
C GLN A 215 14.91 14.03 -4.48
N ALA A 216 15.07 14.69 -5.63
CA ALA A 216 14.68 14.14 -6.93
C ALA A 216 15.67 14.51 -8.03
N ASP A 217 15.77 13.63 -9.04
CA ASP A 217 16.64 13.89 -10.20
C ASP A 217 16.00 14.92 -11.12
N VAL A 218 14.73 14.70 -11.49
CA VAL A 218 13.96 15.58 -12.39
C VAL A 218 12.56 15.79 -11.84
N VAL A 219 12.09 17.03 -11.88
CA VAL A 219 10.70 17.40 -11.58
C VAL A 219 10.10 18.09 -12.80
N ARG A 220 8.96 17.58 -13.28
CA ARG A 220 8.20 18.15 -14.40
C ARG A 220 6.81 18.53 -13.96
N GLY A 221 6.35 19.73 -14.31
CA GLY A 221 4.99 20.15 -13.96
C GLY A 221 4.54 21.42 -14.67
N ARG A 222 3.24 21.69 -14.58
CA ARG A 222 2.71 22.98 -15.01
C ARG A 222 3.03 24.04 -13.96
N ARG A 223 2.64 23.78 -12.73
CA ARG A 223 2.93 24.64 -11.58
C ARG A 223 3.80 23.86 -10.59
N VAL A 224 4.99 24.33 -10.36
CA VAL A 224 5.97 23.64 -9.51
C VAL A 224 6.35 24.55 -8.35
N ARG A 225 6.24 24.04 -7.13
CA ARG A 225 6.71 24.66 -5.90
C ARG A 225 7.78 23.81 -5.26
N ILE A 226 8.91 24.43 -4.98
CA ILE A 226 10.07 23.78 -4.35
C ILE A 226 10.37 24.51 -3.04
N GLY A 227 10.03 23.88 -1.92
CA GLY A 227 10.18 24.43 -0.60
C GLY A 227 11.38 23.93 0.16
N GLU A 228 11.31 24.07 1.48
CA GLU A 228 12.41 23.80 2.41
C GLU A 228 12.93 22.35 2.27
N GLY A 229 14.25 22.20 2.38
CA GLY A 229 14.92 20.91 2.42
C GLY A 229 14.91 20.11 1.11
N CYS A 230 14.48 20.72 -0.01
CA CYS A 230 14.53 20.09 -1.32
C CYS A 230 15.91 20.16 -1.96
N SER A 231 16.26 19.09 -2.69
CA SER A 231 17.45 19.02 -3.56
C SER A 231 17.06 18.40 -4.88
N ILE A 232 16.81 19.22 -5.88
CA ILE A 232 16.31 18.82 -7.20
C ILE A 232 17.37 19.05 -8.26
N GLY A 233 17.69 18.02 -9.04
CA GLY A 233 18.67 18.13 -10.12
C GLY A 233 18.20 19.04 -11.24
N ARG A 234 17.00 18.86 -11.76
CA ARG A 234 16.40 19.65 -12.84
C ARG A 234 14.90 19.84 -12.65
N VAL A 235 14.41 21.05 -12.92
CA VAL A 235 12.98 21.40 -12.93
C VAL A 235 12.57 21.85 -14.33
N GLU A 236 11.54 21.23 -14.86
CA GLU A 236 10.89 21.63 -16.12
C GLU A 236 9.46 22.08 -15.82
N TYR A 237 9.09 23.30 -16.15
CA TYR A 237 7.76 23.83 -15.85
C TYR A 237 7.19 24.62 -17.03
N SER A 238 5.86 24.61 -17.18
CA SER A 238 5.22 25.37 -18.27
C SER A 238 4.57 26.67 -17.82
N GLU A 239 3.92 26.72 -16.66
CA GLU A 239 3.21 27.91 -16.17
C GLU A 239 4.03 28.70 -15.12
N SER A 240 4.39 28.09 -14.02
CA SER A 240 5.07 28.77 -12.92
C SER A 240 6.01 27.88 -12.13
N LEU A 241 7.12 28.46 -11.70
CA LEU A 241 8.04 27.89 -10.72
C LEU A 241 8.16 28.86 -9.53
N ASP A 242 7.88 28.35 -8.33
CA ASP A 242 8.10 29.03 -7.06
C ASP A 242 9.10 28.21 -6.22
N ALA A 243 10.32 28.73 -6.05
CA ALA A 243 11.38 28.07 -5.29
C ALA A 243 11.89 29.02 -4.22
N TRP A 244 11.61 28.74 -2.92
CA TRP A 244 11.93 29.68 -1.85
C TRP A 244 13.04 29.24 -0.87
N ASP A 245 13.27 27.95 -0.67
CA ASP A 245 14.32 27.49 0.27
C ASP A 245 14.89 26.11 -0.11
N GLY A 246 14.70 25.71 -1.37
CA GLY A 246 15.22 24.47 -1.95
C GLY A 246 16.41 24.74 -2.87
N THR A 247 17.22 23.72 -3.08
CA THR A 247 18.29 23.75 -4.07
C THR A 247 17.77 23.18 -5.40
N VAL A 248 17.84 23.97 -6.47
CA VAL A 248 17.52 23.57 -7.84
C VAL A 248 18.79 23.71 -8.68
N GLY A 249 19.23 22.61 -9.32
CA GLY A 249 20.42 22.62 -10.16
C GLY A 249 20.19 23.36 -11.49
N GLU A 250 19.13 23.00 -12.19
CA GLU A 250 18.73 23.62 -13.46
C GLU A 250 17.21 23.84 -13.49
N ALA A 251 16.77 25.00 -13.95
CA ALA A 251 15.34 25.29 -14.16
C ALA A 251 15.10 25.68 -15.60
N VAL A 252 14.16 25.02 -16.25
CA VAL A 252 13.82 25.23 -17.67
C VAL A 252 12.32 25.47 -17.79
N GLN A 253 11.96 26.63 -18.32
CA GLN A 253 10.57 26.86 -18.74
C GLN A 253 10.34 26.24 -20.11
N THR A 254 9.42 25.27 -20.16
CA THR A 254 8.98 24.64 -21.41
C THR A 254 7.82 25.45 -21.95
N GLY A 255 7.89 25.86 -23.23
CA GLY A 255 6.74 26.51 -23.90
C GLY A 255 5.55 25.53 -23.99
N GLU A 256 4.34 26.10 -24.11
CA GLU A 256 3.11 25.34 -24.43
C GLU A 256 3.26 24.49 -25.67
#